data_4aff4ed7a7d935464443013e1ad5e3a5
#
_entry.id   4aff4ed7a7d935464443013e1ad5e3a5
#
_cell.length_a   1.000
_cell.length_b   1.000
_cell.length_c   1.000
_cell.angle_alpha   90.00
_cell.angle_beta   90.00
_cell.angle_gamma   90.00
#
_symmetry.space_group_name_H-M   'P 1'
#
loop_
_entity.id
_entity.type
_entity.pdbx_description
1 polymer ?
#
loop_
_entity_poly.entity_id
_entity_poly.type
_entity_poly.pdbx_seq_one_letter_code
_entity_poly.pdbx_strand_id
1 'polypeptide(L)'
;DNAMAHNTLGVLLLDQHAIEGARVAMLKAADIGTQSAPVFYSNYAFASLYAPGISNQEIFDIHKKYGQRYATSEPVRGKPHTNARDPDRRLRIGYLSPDFRAHSVAYFFEALLEKHDRRQFEIALYSDTARTDAVTRSMRAAADIWVETGGMTDAAFVQRIVDDRIDILINLGGHTSGNRLPVCAQKPAPVQIEYLGYPETSGVPAMDVRISDGRADPSGAERWCTESILRLPDCFHCYRPGTDRPGRRKC
;
A
#
# COMPACT_ATOMS: atom_id res chain seq x y z
N ASP A 1 -7.24 -7.01 29.34
CA ASP A 1 -7.49 -7.19 27.91
C ASP A 1 -6.16 -7.03 27.15
N ASN A 2 -5.80 -8.04 26.32
CA ASN A 2 -4.56 -8.05 25.57
C ASN A 2 -4.87 -7.87 24.08
N ALA A 3 -4.58 -6.69 23.53
CA ALA A 3 -4.84 -6.35 22.13
C ALA A 3 -4.14 -7.31 21.14
N MET A 4 -2.89 -7.69 21.44
CA MET A 4 -2.14 -8.64 20.59
C MET A 4 -2.80 -10.01 20.57
N ALA A 5 -3.29 -10.50 21.72
CA ALA A 5 -3.99 -11.79 21.77
C ALA A 5 -5.28 -11.77 20.94
N HIS A 6 -6.06 -10.68 21.01
CA HIS A 6 -7.25 -10.53 20.18
C HIS A 6 -6.92 -10.45 18.69
N ASN A 7 -5.87 -9.72 18.29
CA ASN A 7 -5.44 -9.68 16.90
C ASN A 7 -4.96 -11.06 16.42
N THR A 8 -4.16 -11.78 17.22
CA THR A 8 -3.68 -13.12 16.88
C THR A 8 -4.85 -14.10 16.72
N LEU A 9 -5.84 -14.04 17.63
CA LEU A 9 -7.07 -14.81 17.49
C LEU A 9 -7.78 -14.49 16.17
N GLY A 10 -7.88 -13.20 15.81
CA GLY A 10 -8.48 -12.77 14.57
C GLY A 10 -7.78 -13.34 13.33
N VAL A 11 -6.44 -13.36 13.32
CA VAL A 11 -5.65 -13.96 12.21
C VAL A 11 -5.92 -15.46 12.11
N LEU A 12 -5.90 -16.19 13.23
CA LEU A 12 -6.20 -17.64 13.24
C LEU A 12 -7.62 -17.94 12.76
N LEU A 13 -8.60 -17.13 13.17
CA LEU A 13 -9.98 -17.28 12.71
C LEU A 13 -10.13 -16.99 11.21
N LEU A 14 -9.39 -16.01 10.69
CA LEU A 14 -9.37 -15.70 9.25
C LEU A 14 -8.80 -16.88 8.45
N ASP A 15 -7.71 -17.47 8.91
CA ASP A 15 -7.10 -18.66 8.30
C ASP A 15 -8.06 -19.88 8.31
N GLN A 16 -8.95 -19.94 9.30
CA GLN A 16 -10.00 -20.96 9.40
C GLN A 16 -11.30 -20.58 8.64
N HIS A 17 -11.29 -19.49 7.87
CA HIS A 17 -12.46 -18.95 7.18
C HIS A 17 -13.63 -18.54 8.10
N ALA A 18 -13.38 -18.38 9.40
CA ALA A 18 -14.36 -17.85 10.38
C ALA A 18 -14.38 -16.32 10.35
N ILE A 19 -14.80 -15.75 9.21
CA ILE A 19 -14.62 -14.34 8.85
C ILE A 19 -15.22 -13.40 9.91
N GLU A 20 -16.46 -13.63 10.34
CA GLU A 20 -17.12 -12.74 11.30
C GLU A 20 -16.43 -12.76 12.67
N GLY A 21 -16.00 -13.93 13.13
CA GLY A 21 -15.19 -14.05 14.35
C GLY A 21 -13.85 -13.32 14.25
N ALA A 22 -13.19 -13.41 13.07
CA ALA A 22 -11.96 -12.69 12.79
C ALA A 22 -12.16 -11.18 12.88
N ARG A 23 -13.19 -10.64 12.22
CA ARG A 23 -13.55 -9.22 12.24
C ARG A 23 -13.79 -8.70 13.65
N VAL A 24 -14.59 -9.40 14.43
CA VAL A 24 -14.89 -9.03 15.84
C VAL A 24 -13.61 -9.00 16.67
N ALA A 25 -12.77 -10.02 16.55
CA ALA A 25 -11.53 -10.09 17.32
C ALA A 25 -10.53 -8.97 16.94
N MET A 26 -10.34 -8.72 15.64
CA MET A 26 -9.43 -7.68 15.14
C MET A 26 -9.92 -6.26 15.50
N LEU A 27 -11.23 -6.00 15.38
CA LEU A 27 -11.81 -4.71 15.77
C LEU A 27 -11.64 -4.48 17.27
N LYS A 28 -11.89 -5.50 18.10
CA LYS A 28 -11.66 -5.42 19.56
C LYS A 28 -10.19 -5.12 19.87
N ALA A 29 -9.25 -5.73 19.14
CA ALA A 29 -7.81 -5.42 19.29
C ALA A 29 -7.52 -3.94 19.01
N ALA A 30 -8.08 -3.40 17.94
CA ALA A 30 -7.92 -2.00 17.57
C ALA A 30 -8.56 -1.03 18.59
N ASP A 31 -9.71 -1.41 19.15
CA ASP A 31 -10.44 -0.57 20.12
C ASP A 31 -9.79 -0.51 21.51
N ILE A 32 -8.91 -1.46 21.84
CA ILE A 32 -8.07 -1.39 23.06
C ILE A 32 -7.11 -0.19 23.02
N GLY A 33 -6.81 0.36 21.84
CA GLY A 33 -6.12 1.64 21.70
C GLY A 33 -4.62 1.61 21.97
N THR A 34 -3.94 0.51 21.68
CA THR A 34 -2.47 0.40 21.78
C THR A 34 -1.78 1.10 20.60
N GLN A 35 -0.46 1.26 20.67
CA GLN A 35 0.36 1.78 19.54
C GLN A 35 0.17 0.96 18.25
N SER A 36 -0.18 -0.32 18.36
CA SER A 36 -0.45 -1.20 17.22
C SER A 36 -1.89 -1.12 16.71
N ALA A 37 -2.75 -0.29 17.28
CA ALA A 37 -4.15 -0.17 16.88
C ALA A 37 -4.36 0.11 15.37
N PRO A 38 -3.55 0.94 14.68
CA PRO A 38 -3.67 1.12 13.24
C PRO A 38 -3.48 -0.18 12.46
N VAL A 39 -2.52 -1.02 12.86
CA VAL A 39 -2.26 -2.33 12.23
C VAL A 39 -3.44 -3.28 12.46
N PHE A 40 -3.97 -3.33 13.67
CA PHE A 40 -5.10 -4.21 14.01
C PHE A 40 -6.38 -3.79 13.27
N TYR A 41 -6.59 -2.49 13.10
CA TYR A 41 -7.70 -1.99 12.31
C TYR A 41 -7.50 -2.27 10.81
N SER A 42 -6.28 -2.19 10.28
CA SER A 42 -5.96 -2.62 8.90
C SER A 42 -6.30 -4.09 8.70
N ASN A 43 -5.97 -4.95 9.66
CA ASN A 43 -6.34 -6.38 9.59
C ASN A 43 -7.86 -6.56 9.59
N TYR A 44 -8.60 -5.78 10.40
CA TYR A 44 -10.06 -5.77 10.38
C TYR A 44 -10.62 -5.33 9.02
N ALA A 45 -10.08 -4.24 8.43
CA ALA A 45 -10.48 -3.74 7.13
C ALA A 45 -10.23 -4.81 6.03
N PHE A 46 -9.06 -5.43 6.04
CA PHE A 46 -8.71 -6.51 5.12
C PHE A 46 -9.64 -7.73 5.29
N ALA A 47 -9.87 -8.20 6.52
CA ALA A 47 -10.76 -9.32 6.79
C ALA A 47 -12.20 -9.03 6.36
N SER A 48 -12.63 -7.77 6.42
CA SER A 48 -13.96 -7.36 6.00
C SER A 48 -14.23 -7.55 4.52
N LEU A 49 -13.21 -7.57 3.65
CA LEU A 49 -13.37 -7.85 2.23
C LEU A 49 -13.87 -9.28 1.94
N TYR A 50 -13.70 -10.17 2.89
CA TYR A 50 -14.14 -11.57 2.78
C TYR A 50 -15.50 -11.83 3.43
N ALA A 51 -16.12 -10.80 4.02
CA ALA A 51 -17.39 -10.98 4.72
C ALA A 51 -18.54 -11.21 3.73
N PRO A 52 -19.29 -12.35 3.82
CA PRO A 52 -20.40 -12.61 2.93
C PRO A 52 -21.48 -11.52 3.02
N GLY A 53 -21.88 -10.99 1.88
CA GLY A 53 -22.97 -10.01 1.80
C GLY A 53 -22.63 -8.60 2.30
N ILE A 54 -21.37 -8.32 2.62
CA ILE A 54 -20.96 -6.95 2.95
C ILE A 54 -21.19 -6.02 1.75
N SER A 55 -21.73 -4.85 2.00
CA SER A 55 -21.99 -3.85 0.96
C SER A 55 -20.75 -2.97 0.69
N ASN A 56 -20.66 -2.38 -0.52
CA ASN A 56 -19.61 -1.41 -0.83
C ASN A 56 -19.65 -0.21 0.11
N GLN A 57 -20.83 0.20 0.58
CA GLN A 57 -20.96 1.26 1.57
C GLN A 57 -20.28 0.90 2.88
N GLU A 58 -20.50 -0.31 3.40
CA GLU A 58 -19.87 -0.76 4.64
C GLU A 58 -18.35 -0.88 4.50
N ILE A 59 -17.88 -1.42 3.37
CA ILE A 59 -16.43 -1.49 3.07
C ILE A 59 -15.84 -0.07 3.08
N PHE A 60 -16.46 0.86 2.35
CA PHE A 60 -16.00 2.25 2.29
C PHE A 60 -15.99 2.91 3.67
N ASP A 61 -17.07 2.73 4.47
CA ASP A 61 -17.16 3.30 5.80
C ASP A 61 -16.10 2.76 6.76
N ILE A 62 -15.76 1.47 6.65
CA ILE A 62 -14.66 0.86 7.41
C ILE A 62 -13.34 1.55 7.07
N HIS A 63 -13.01 1.68 5.79
CA HIS A 63 -11.75 2.29 5.35
C HIS A 63 -11.70 3.79 5.69
N LYS A 64 -12.77 4.51 5.43
CA LYS A 64 -12.90 5.93 5.81
C LYS A 64 -12.70 6.14 7.31
N LYS A 65 -13.24 5.25 8.14
CA LYS A 65 -13.06 5.29 9.59
C LYS A 65 -11.61 5.04 10.02
N TYR A 66 -10.86 4.22 9.27
CA TYR A 66 -9.42 4.10 9.49
C TYR A 66 -8.72 5.46 9.37
N GLY A 67 -8.95 6.17 8.27
CA GLY A 67 -8.37 7.50 8.06
C GLY A 67 -8.77 8.49 9.15
N GLN A 68 -10.04 8.50 9.55
CA GLN A 68 -10.54 9.35 10.63
C GLN A 68 -9.88 9.05 11.98
N ARG A 69 -9.58 7.79 12.28
CA ARG A 69 -8.99 7.38 13.57
C ARG A 69 -7.47 7.53 13.63
N TYR A 70 -6.78 7.26 12.53
CA TYR A 70 -5.33 7.04 12.55
C TYR A 70 -4.54 7.94 11.59
N ALA A 71 -5.21 8.66 10.67
CA ALA A 71 -4.57 9.61 9.77
C ALA A 71 -4.72 11.08 10.19
N THR A 72 -5.10 11.32 11.45
CA THR A 72 -5.30 12.66 12.02
C THR A 72 -4.05 13.22 12.69
N SER A 73 -2.96 12.45 12.81
CA SER A 73 -1.70 12.98 13.32
C SER A 73 -1.31 14.19 12.47
N GLU A 74 -0.95 15.29 13.16
CA GLU A 74 -0.43 16.51 12.54
C GLU A 74 0.56 16.06 11.46
N PRO A 75 0.24 16.26 10.21
CA PRO A 75 1.17 15.90 9.16
C PRO A 75 2.48 16.66 9.37
N VAL A 76 3.56 16.24 8.74
CA VAL A 76 4.57 17.17 8.22
C VAL A 76 3.86 18.33 7.45
N ARG A 77 2.57 18.30 7.36
CA ARG A 77 1.51 19.26 7.05
C ARG A 77 1.69 20.56 7.82
N GLY A 78 2.41 21.37 7.29
CA GLY A 78 2.72 22.71 7.78
C GLY A 78 4.06 23.13 7.23
N LYS A 79 4.90 22.16 6.83
CA LYS A 79 6.11 22.50 6.07
C LYS A 79 5.81 22.25 4.59
N PRO A 80 5.86 23.28 3.75
CA PRO A 80 5.73 23.11 2.31
C PRO A 80 6.82 22.16 1.83
N HIS A 81 6.46 21.23 0.92
CA HIS A 81 7.45 20.39 0.28
C HIS A 81 8.49 21.27 -0.43
N THR A 82 9.76 20.95 -0.22
CA THR A 82 10.89 21.73 -0.78
C THR A 82 11.34 21.25 -2.16
N ASN A 83 10.56 20.35 -2.76
CA ASN A 83 10.82 19.80 -4.09
C ASN A 83 10.86 20.93 -5.12
N ALA A 84 11.86 20.91 -6.01
CA ALA A 84 11.96 21.92 -7.08
C ALA A 84 10.74 21.80 -8.02
N ARG A 85 10.21 22.97 -8.44
CA ARG A 85 9.02 23.04 -9.33
C ARG A 85 9.41 23.15 -10.81
N ASP A 86 10.62 22.76 -11.17
CA ASP A 86 11.07 22.67 -12.55
C ASP A 86 10.38 21.48 -13.26
N PRO A 87 9.57 21.70 -14.29
CA PRO A 87 8.83 20.66 -14.99
C PRO A 87 9.74 19.75 -15.83
N ASP A 88 10.93 20.21 -16.20
CA ASP A 88 11.85 19.49 -17.08
C ASP A 88 12.86 18.62 -16.32
N ARG A 89 12.86 18.69 -14.99
CA ARG A 89 13.77 17.90 -14.18
C ARG A 89 13.36 16.42 -14.11
N ARG A 90 14.33 15.58 -13.84
CA ARG A 90 14.09 14.19 -13.47
C ARG A 90 13.29 14.10 -12.17
N LEU A 91 12.14 13.41 -12.18
CA LEU A 91 11.30 13.21 -11.00
C LEU A 91 11.76 11.99 -10.20
N ARG A 92 11.63 12.07 -8.88
CA ARG A 92 11.89 10.94 -7.97
C ARG A 92 10.60 10.23 -7.61
N ILE A 93 10.51 8.95 -7.98
CA ILE A 93 9.38 8.10 -7.65
C ILE A 93 9.80 7.11 -6.57
N GLY A 94 9.16 7.15 -5.42
CA GLY A 94 9.35 6.21 -4.33
C GLY A 94 8.25 5.15 -4.34
N TYR A 95 8.61 3.88 -4.34
CA TYR A 95 7.69 2.77 -4.14
C TYR A 95 7.86 2.19 -2.74
N LEU A 96 6.77 2.02 -2.03
CA LEU A 96 6.71 1.50 -0.67
C LEU A 96 6.02 0.14 -0.65
N SER A 97 6.70 -0.90 -0.18
CA SER A 97 6.11 -2.23 -0.05
C SER A 97 6.86 -3.14 0.95
N PRO A 98 6.16 -3.98 1.72
CA PRO A 98 6.75 -5.10 2.44
C PRO A 98 7.05 -6.31 1.53
N ASP A 99 6.63 -6.28 0.26
CA ASP A 99 6.54 -7.43 -0.62
C ASP A 99 7.52 -7.38 -1.81
N PHE A 100 8.63 -6.66 -1.70
CA PHE A 100 9.74 -6.73 -2.66
C PHE A 100 10.53 -8.03 -2.53
N ARG A 101 9.83 -9.14 -2.72
CA ARG A 101 10.29 -10.52 -2.58
C ARG A 101 9.46 -11.44 -3.48
N ALA A 102 9.66 -12.75 -3.44
CA ALA A 102 8.78 -13.72 -4.09
C ALA A 102 7.36 -13.64 -3.50
N HIS A 103 6.52 -12.82 -4.11
CA HIS A 103 5.16 -12.47 -3.73
C HIS A 103 4.33 -12.14 -4.98
N SER A 104 2.99 -12.17 -4.87
CA SER A 104 2.11 -11.84 -6.00
C SER A 104 2.35 -10.44 -6.57
N VAL A 105 2.64 -9.46 -5.73
CA VAL A 105 2.99 -8.08 -6.14
C VAL A 105 4.17 -8.07 -7.12
N ALA A 106 5.18 -8.92 -6.92
CA ALA A 106 6.36 -8.97 -7.76
C ALA A 106 6.04 -9.26 -9.23
N TYR A 107 5.11 -10.19 -9.50
CA TYR A 107 4.73 -10.55 -10.88
C TYR A 107 4.19 -9.38 -11.70
N PHE A 108 3.65 -8.37 -11.02
CA PHE A 108 3.10 -7.18 -11.65
C PHE A 108 4.09 -6.00 -11.60
N PHE A 109 4.85 -5.90 -10.52
CA PHE A 109 5.72 -4.75 -10.28
C PHE A 109 7.07 -4.84 -11.00
N GLU A 110 7.68 -6.02 -11.13
CA GLU A 110 8.99 -6.16 -11.80
C GLU A 110 8.96 -5.64 -13.25
N ALA A 111 7.88 -5.95 -13.99
CA ALA A 111 7.74 -5.47 -15.36
C ALA A 111 7.65 -3.93 -15.44
N LEU A 112 6.94 -3.31 -14.49
CA LEU A 112 6.85 -1.85 -14.38
C LEU A 112 8.20 -1.25 -14.01
N LEU A 113 8.88 -1.81 -13.01
CA LEU A 113 10.17 -1.33 -12.52
C LEU A 113 11.23 -1.27 -13.64
N GLU A 114 11.27 -2.30 -14.49
CA GLU A 114 12.20 -2.37 -15.62
C GLU A 114 11.88 -1.37 -16.75
N LYS A 115 10.61 -0.99 -16.90
CA LYS A 115 10.15 -0.17 -18.03
C LYS A 115 10.16 1.33 -17.75
N HIS A 116 10.51 1.76 -16.56
CA HIS A 116 10.68 3.18 -16.28
C HIS A 116 11.73 3.84 -17.16
N ASP A 117 11.40 4.96 -17.78
CA ASP A 117 12.41 5.80 -18.48
C ASP A 117 13.32 6.49 -17.45
N ARG A 118 14.49 5.92 -17.25
CA ARG A 118 15.48 6.39 -16.27
C ARG A 118 16.06 7.77 -16.60
N ARG A 119 15.82 8.30 -17.79
CA ARG A 119 16.18 9.69 -18.13
C ARG A 119 15.22 10.68 -17.48
N GLN A 120 13.95 10.29 -17.31
CA GLN A 120 12.91 11.14 -16.73
C GLN A 120 12.67 10.84 -15.24
N PHE A 121 12.91 9.60 -14.81
CA PHE A 121 12.56 9.14 -13.47
C PHE A 121 13.74 8.51 -12.74
N GLU A 122 13.93 8.90 -11.48
CA GLU A 122 14.81 8.23 -10.52
C GLU A 122 13.92 7.41 -9.58
N ILE A 123 14.20 6.11 -9.46
CA ILE A 123 13.32 5.18 -8.74
C ILE A 123 13.94 4.76 -7.42
N ALA A 124 13.24 5.08 -6.33
CA ALA A 124 13.56 4.63 -4.99
C ALA A 124 12.62 3.51 -4.55
N LEU A 125 13.15 2.42 -4.01
CA LEU A 125 12.38 1.34 -3.40
C LEU A 125 12.58 1.35 -1.89
N TYR A 126 11.49 1.55 -1.15
CA TYR A 126 11.42 1.48 0.30
C TYR A 126 10.89 0.11 0.70
N SER A 127 11.81 -0.75 1.12
CA SER A 127 11.52 -2.16 1.38
C SER A 127 11.35 -2.43 2.87
N ASP A 128 10.16 -2.87 3.25
CA ASP A 128 9.88 -3.35 4.62
C ASP A 128 9.89 -4.89 4.70
N THR A 129 10.55 -5.56 3.72
CA THR A 129 10.59 -7.02 3.67
C THR A 129 11.49 -7.60 4.76
N ALA A 130 10.96 -8.61 5.47
CA ALA A 130 11.73 -9.37 6.48
C ALA A 130 12.63 -10.46 5.86
N ARG A 131 12.48 -10.75 4.56
CA ARG A 131 13.19 -11.84 3.87
C ARG A 131 13.77 -11.36 2.55
N THR A 132 15.07 -11.61 2.37
CA THR A 132 15.78 -11.34 1.12
C THR A 132 15.90 -12.62 0.29
N ASP A 133 15.32 -12.64 -0.89
CA ASP A 133 15.38 -13.75 -1.85
C ASP A 133 15.97 -13.30 -3.21
N ALA A 134 15.83 -14.14 -4.24
CA ALA A 134 16.31 -13.82 -5.59
C ALA A 134 15.55 -12.64 -6.20
N VAL A 135 14.24 -12.55 -5.96
CA VAL A 135 13.38 -11.44 -6.44
C VAL A 135 13.78 -10.13 -5.78
N THR A 136 14.00 -10.15 -4.45
CA THR A 136 14.49 -8.98 -3.71
C THR A 136 15.80 -8.45 -4.30
N ARG A 137 16.75 -9.37 -4.60
CA ARG A 137 18.05 -8.98 -5.20
C ARG A 137 17.89 -8.40 -6.59
N SER A 138 16.99 -8.98 -7.40
CA SER A 138 16.67 -8.47 -8.75
C SER A 138 16.09 -7.06 -8.68
N MET A 139 15.08 -6.83 -7.84
CA MET A 139 14.48 -5.51 -7.68
C MET A 139 15.46 -4.47 -7.14
N ARG A 140 16.30 -4.87 -6.17
CA ARG A 140 17.35 -4.00 -5.62
C ARG A 140 18.35 -3.58 -6.70
N ALA A 141 18.76 -4.50 -7.57
CA ALA A 141 19.67 -4.21 -8.68
C ALA A 141 19.03 -3.30 -9.76
N ALA A 142 17.71 -3.34 -9.89
CA ALA A 142 16.97 -2.55 -10.85
C ALA A 142 16.57 -1.15 -10.34
N ALA A 143 16.68 -0.88 -9.04
CA ALA A 143 16.38 0.42 -8.44
C ALA A 143 17.58 1.37 -8.51
N ASP A 144 17.34 2.68 -8.60
CA ASP A 144 18.39 3.69 -8.44
C ASP A 144 18.74 3.86 -6.94
N ILE A 145 17.74 3.77 -6.06
CA ILE A 145 17.88 3.89 -4.60
C ILE A 145 17.14 2.70 -3.97
N TRP A 146 17.81 2.03 -3.06
CA TRP A 146 17.20 0.98 -2.23
C TRP A 146 17.35 1.34 -0.76
N VAL A 147 16.22 1.36 -0.04
CA VAL A 147 16.18 1.67 1.39
C VAL A 147 15.49 0.51 2.12
N GLU A 148 16.20 -0.07 3.06
CA GLU A 148 15.61 -1.04 4.00
C GLU A 148 14.94 -0.26 5.13
N THR A 149 13.61 -0.42 5.27
CA THR A 149 12.79 0.31 6.24
C THR A 149 12.39 -0.54 7.43
N GLY A 150 12.70 -1.82 7.39
CA GLY A 150 12.49 -2.73 8.51
C GLY A 150 13.16 -2.23 9.80
N GLY A 151 12.36 -2.11 10.87
CA GLY A 151 12.83 -1.57 12.14
C GLY A 151 12.87 -0.04 12.25
N MET A 152 12.61 0.72 11.17
CA MET A 152 12.43 2.17 11.28
C MET A 152 11.11 2.49 11.98
N THR A 153 11.13 3.48 12.87
CA THR A 153 9.89 4.11 13.35
C THR A 153 9.22 4.87 12.21
N ASP A 154 7.91 5.07 12.26
CA ASP A 154 7.19 5.82 11.23
C ASP A 154 7.73 7.24 11.06
N ALA A 155 8.11 7.91 12.16
CA ALA A 155 8.72 9.24 12.11
C ALA A 155 10.08 9.26 11.39
N ALA A 156 10.95 8.28 11.66
CA ALA A 156 12.24 8.15 10.97
C ALA A 156 12.04 7.85 9.48
N PHE A 157 11.05 7.03 9.14
CA PHE A 157 10.74 6.70 7.76
C PHE A 157 10.15 7.91 6.99
N VAL A 158 9.23 8.65 7.60
CA VAL A 158 8.73 9.92 7.05
C VAL A 158 9.88 10.88 6.75
N GLN A 159 10.78 11.08 7.73
CA GLN A 159 11.94 11.97 7.54
C GLN A 159 12.84 11.48 6.40
N ARG A 160 13.06 10.17 6.29
CA ARG A 160 13.84 9.58 5.20
C ARG A 160 13.25 9.88 3.82
N ILE A 161 11.92 9.75 3.64
CA ILE A 161 11.24 10.08 2.37
C ILE A 161 11.40 11.57 2.04
N VAL A 162 11.27 12.44 3.06
CA VAL A 162 11.45 13.89 2.90
C VAL A 162 12.90 14.22 2.49
N ASP A 163 13.90 13.63 3.16
CA ASP A 163 15.32 13.85 2.86
C ASP A 163 15.71 13.36 1.46
N ASP A 164 15.11 12.25 1.02
CA ASP A 164 15.25 11.73 -0.34
C ASP A 164 14.53 12.59 -1.39
N ARG A 165 13.73 13.60 -0.96
CA ARG A 165 12.97 14.51 -1.83
C ARG A 165 12.13 13.77 -2.86
N ILE A 166 11.39 12.76 -2.40
CA ILE A 166 10.48 12.01 -3.26
C ILE A 166 9.37 12.93 -3.75
N ASP A 167 9.12 12.93 -5.05
CA ASP A 167 8.05 13.73 -5.69
C ASP A 167 6.73 12.99 -5.69
N ILE A 168 6.79 11.70 -5.99
CA ILE A 168 5.63 10.81 -6.07
C ILE A 168 5.93 9.57 -5.22
N LEU A 169 5.16 9.39 -4.16
CA LEU A 169 5.22 8.18 -3.32
C LEU A 169 4.08 7.25 -3.70
N ILE A 170 4.41 6.02 -4.08
CA ILE A 170 3.45 5.00 -4.48
C ILE A 170 3.44 3.89 -3.43
N ASN A 171 2.31 3.72 -2.76
CA ASN A 171 2.08 2.63 -1.83
C ASN A 171 1.53 1.42 -2.58
N LEU A 172 2.21 0.28 -2.45
CA LEU A 172 1.82 -0.97 -3.12
C LEU A 172 1.05 -1.93 -2.21
N GLY A 173 0.86 -1.58 -0.95
CA GLY A 173 0.34 -2.51 0.06
C GLY A 173 -1.10 -2.25 0.50
N GLY A 174 -1.58 -1.01 0.50
CA GLY A 174 -2.86 -0.66 1.13
C GLY A 174 -2.96 -1.19 2.57
N HIS A 175 -4.04 -1.89 2.90
CA HIS A 175 -4.24 -2.50 4.23
C HIS A 175 -3.70 -3.93 4.36
N THR A 176 -2.86 -4.42 3.44
CA THR A 176 -2.23 -5.73 3.60
C THR A 176 -1.23 -5.76 4.75
N SER A 177 -0.81 -6.94 5.15
CA SER A 177 0.15 -7.14 6.25
C SER A 177 1.48 -6.40 5.98
N GLY A 178 2.02 -5.77 7.01
CA GLY A 178 3.26 -5.00 6.90
C GLY A 178 3.09 -3.64 6.25
N ASN A 179 1.85 -3.14 6.10
CA ASN A 179 1.61 -1.80 5.55
C ASN A 179 2.19 -0.68 6.42
N ARG A 180 2.46 0.45 5.78
CA ARG A 180 2.95 1.69 6.39
C ARG A 180 2.02 2.87 6.11
N LEU A 181 0.70 2.64 6.12
CA LEU A 181 -0.29 3.70 5.95
C LEU A 181 -0.12 4.86 6.94
N PRO A 182 0.30 4.66 8.22
CA PRO A 182 0.62 5.78 9.11
C PRO A 182 1.75 6.70 8.61
N VAL A 183 2.68 6.17 7.81
CA VAL A 183 3.72 7.00 7.13
C VAL A 183 3.07 7.83 6.02
N CYS A 184 2.25 7.21 5.16
CA CYS A 184 1.53 7.90 4.10
C CYS A 184 0.59 8.98 4.66
N ALA A 185 -0.03 8.74 5.82
CA ALA A 185 -0.91 9.69 6.50
C ALA A 185 -0.22 11.02 6.86
N GLN A 186 1.10 11.01 7.04
CA GLN A 186 1.89 12.20 7.33
C GLN A 186 2.28 13.01 6.08
N LYS A 187 1.86 12.58 4.88
CA LYS A 187 2.11 13.27 3.61
C LYS A 187 3.60 13.60 3.37
N PRO A 188 4.53 12.62 3.42
CA PRO A 188 5.95 12.89 3.22
C PRO A 188 6.34 13.28 1.79
N ALA A 189 5.48 13.07 0.80
CA ALA A 189 5.70 13.43 -0.59
C ALA A 189 4.57 14.31 -1.14
N PRO A 190 4.86 15.22 -2.11
CA PRO A 190 3.86 16.10 -2.73
C PRO A 190 2.67 15.35 -3.31
N VAL A 191 2.92 14.24 -4.01
CA VAL A 191 1.90 13.37 -4.61
C VAL A 191 2.02 11.98 -3.99
N GLN A 192 0.90 11.42 -3.57
CA GLN A 192 0.83 10.07 -3.01
C GLN A 192 -0.24 9.23 -3.72
N ILE A 193 0.12 8.01 -4.09
CA ILE A 193 -0.67 7.15 -4.96
C ILE A 193 -0.83 5.76 -4.33
N GLU A 194 -2.06 5.25 -4.31
CA GLU A 194 -2.34 3.83 -4.09
C GLU A 194 -2.29 3.07 -5.42
N TYR A 195 -1.58 1.96 -5.45
CA TYR A 195 -1.47 1.16 -6.65
C TYR A 195 -1.27 -0.32 -6.35
N LEU A 196 -2.00 -1.15 -7.08
CA LEU A 196 -1.77 -2.55 -7.38
C LEU A 196 -2.11 -3.56 -6.27
N GLY A 197 -1.58 -3.45 -5.04
CA GLY A 197 -1.60 -4.56 -4.08
C GLY A 197 -2.84 -4.64 -3.18
N TYR A 198 -3.73 -3.65 -3.25
CA TYR A 198 -4.96 -3.62 -2.47
C TYR A 198 -6.16 -3.20 -3.33
N PRO A 199 -7.30 -3.93 -3.26
CA PRO A 199 -8.40 -3.69 -4.20
C PRO A 199 -9.30 -2.51 -3.85
N GLU A 200 -9.21 -1.98 -2.63
CA GLU A 200 -10.09 -0.94 -2.11
C GLU A 200 -9.36 0.37 -1.83
N THR A 201 -10.12 1.42 -1.48
CA THR A 201 -9.56 2.69 -0.98
C THR A 201 -8.68 2.46 0.25
N SER A 202 -7.64 3.29 0.43
CA SER A 202 -6.87 3.30 1.68
C SER A 202 -7.64 3.95 2.84
N GLY A 203 -8.63 4.79 2.53
CA GLY A 203 -9.32 5.62 3.50
C GLY A 203 -8.47 6.75 4.08
N VAL A 204 -7.22 6.90 3.65
CA VAL A 204 -6.26 7.90 4.15
C VAL A 204 -6.39 9.20 3.37
N PRO A 205 -6.80 10.33 3.99
CA PRO A 205 -7.02 11.60 3.28
C PRO A 205 -5.78 12.21 2.64
N ALA A 206 -4.59 11.74 3.02
CA ALA A 206 -3.32 12.18 2.48
C ALA A 206 -2.94 11.48 1.15
N MET A 207 -3.63 10.41 0.77
CA MET A 207 -3.49 9.77 -0.52
C MET A 207 -4.29 10.55 -1.55
N ASP A 208 -3.65 10.92 -2.69
CA ASP A 208 -4.26 11.79 -3.68
C ASP A 208 -4.99 10.99 -4.76
N VAL A 209 -4.36 9.90 -5.21
CA VAL A 209 -4.79 9.15 -6.39
C VAL A 209 -4.75 7.66 -6.12
N ARG A 210 -5.69 6.94 -6.70
CA ARG A 210 -5.65 5.49 -6.86
C ARG A 210 -5.59 5.15 -8.34
N ILE A 211 -4.56 4.38 -8.76
CA ILE A 211 -4.45 3.91 -10.13
C ILE A 211 -5.29 2.63 -10.28
N SER A 212 -6.18 2.63 -11.27
CA SER A 212 -7.10 1.56 -11.58
C SER A 212 -7.42 1.50 -13.08
N ASP A 213 -8.47 0.80 -13.47
CA ASP A 213 -9.05 0.80 -14.82
C ASP A 213 -10.57 0.77 -14.79
N GLY A 214 -11.20 0.90 -15.95
CA GLY A 214 -12.65 0.95 -16.06
C GLY A 214 -13.39 -0.36 -15.78
N ARG A 215 -12.67 -1.49 -15.61
CA ARG A 215 -13.24 -2.79 -15.26
C ARG A 215 -13.22 -3.01 -13.76
N ALA A 216 -12.08 -2.69 -13.13
CA ALA A 216 -11.93 -2.80 -11.68
C ALA A 216 -12.75 -1.73 -10.95
N ASP A 217 -12.68 -0.48 -11.42
CA ASP A 217 -13.41 0.65 -10.88
C ASP A 217 -14.25 1.31 -11.98
N PRO A 218 -15.46 0.84 -12.30
CA PRO A 218 -16.32 1.43 -13.30
C PRO A 218 -16.78 2.84 -12.90
N SER A 219 -17.36 3.58 -13.86
CA SER A 219 -17.92 4.91 -13.59
C SER A 219 -18.89 4.88 -12.41
N GLY A 220 -18.72 5.80 -11.47
CA GLY A 220 -19.49 5.88 -10.23
C GLY A 220 -18.82 5.16 -9.04
N ALA A 221 -17.67 4.48 -9.24
CA ALA A 221 -16.89 3.90 -8.14
C ALA A 221 -16.25 4.98 -7.25
N GLU A 222 -16.13 6.21 -7.74
CA GLU A 222 -15.57 7.36 -7.00
C GLU A 222 -16.27 7.60 -5.67
N ARG A 223 -17.54 7.25 -5.55
CA ARG A 223 -18.31 7.37 -4.29
C ARG A 223 -17.79 6.46 -3.16
N TRP A 224 -17.02 5.42 -3.52
CA TRP A 224 -16.46 4.45 -2.59
C TRP A 224 -14.95 4.59 -2.40
N CYS A 225 -14.39 5.74 -2.81
CA CYS A 225 -12.96 6.00 -2.75
C CYS A 225 -12.69 7.36 -2.11
N THR A 226 -11.69 7.46 -1.24
CA THR A 226 -11.24 8.73 -0.69
C THR A 226 -10.23 9.42 -1.61
N GLU A 227 -9.55 8.65 -2.43
CA GLU A 227 -8.62 9.09 -3.47
C GLU A 227 -9.36 9.40 -4.78
N SER A 228 -8.77 10.25 -5.61
CA SER A 228 -9.21 10.39 -7.00
C SER A 228 -8.81 9.16 -7.81
N ILE A 229 -9.74 8.55 -8.56
CA ILE A 229 -9.44 7.36 -9.36
C ILE A 229 -8.86 7.78 -10.71
N LEU A 230 -7.61 7.37 -10.98
CA LEU A 230 -6.97 7.46 -12.29
C LEU A 230 -7.15 6.13 -13.02
N ARG A 231 -8.01 6.11 -14.04
CA ARG A 231 -8.28 4.92 -14.84
C ARG A 231 -7.33 4.86 -16.03
N LEU A 232 -6.55 3.79 -16.09
CA LEU A 232 -5.79 3.45 -17.28
C LEU A 232 -6.74 2.90 -18.37
N PRO A 233 -6.41 3.09 -19.66
CA PRO A 233 -7.36 2.76 -20.76
C PRO A 233 -7.65 1.26 -20.89
N ASP A 234 -6.70 0.39 -20.58
CA ASP A 234 -6.84 -1.06 -20.77
C ASP A 234 -6.91 -1.80 -19.44
N CYS A 235 -5.74 -2.09 -18.87
CA CYS A 235 -5.60 -2.83 -17.62
C CYS A 235 -4.55 -2.14 -16.74
N PHE A 236 -4.87 -1.96 -15.46
CA PHE A 236 -3.94 -1.32 -14.53
C PHE A 236 -2.83 -2.27 -14.05
N HIS A 237 -2.95 -3.56 -14.29
CA HIS A 237 -1.93 -4.55 -13.94
C HIS A 237 -0.92 -4.77 -15.05
N CYS A 238 0.37 -4.58 -14.76
CA CYS A 238 1.49 -4.87 -15.65
C CYS A 238 2.00 -6.31 -15.41
N TYR A 239 1.30 -7.32 -15.90
CA TYR A 239 1.68 -8.72 -15.65
C TYR A 239 2.74 -9.23 -16.63
N ARG A 240 3.79 -9.86 -16.09
CA ARG A 240 4.75 -10.65 -16.83
C ARG A 240 4.85 -12.06 -16.22
N PRO A 241 4.58 -13.14 -17.00
CA PRO A 241 4.76 -14.49 -16.50
C PRO A 241 6.24 -14.77 -16.23
N GLY A 242 6.53 -15.47 -15.12
CA GLY A 242 7.88 -15.95 -14.82
C GLY A 242 8.41 -16.89 -15.92
N THR A 243 9.73 -16.85 -16.17
CA THR A 243 10.40 -17.65 -17.20
C THR A 243 10.35 -19.16 -16.93
N ASP A 244 10.13 -19.57 -15.68
CA ASP A 244 10.12 -20.97 -15.23
C ASP A 244 8.76 -21.66 -15.30
N ARG A 245 7.79 -21.07 -15.99
CA ARG A 245 6.53 -21.78 -16.24
C ARG A 245 6.75 -22.86 -17.29
N PRO A 246 6.41 -24.13 -16.98
CA PRO A 246 6.38 -25.18 -18.01
C PRO A 246 5.51 -24.69 -19.16
N GLY A 247 6.06 -24.75 -20.37
CA GLY A 247 5.38 -24.29 -21.57
C GLY A 247 3.96 -24.84 -21.64
N ARG A 248 2.99 -24.03 -22.05
CA ARG A 248 1.63 -24.51 -22.30
C ARG A 248 1.72 -25.77 -23.15
N ARG A 249 1.26 -26.89 -22.62
CA ARG A 249 0.95 -28.04 -23.47
C ARG A 249 -0.07 -27.51 -24.49
N LYS A 250 0.30 -27.51 -25.76
CA LYS A 250 -0.66 -27.26 -26.83
C LYS A 250 -1.71 -28.37 -26.72
N CYS A 251 -2.93 -28.00 -26.37
CA CYS A 251 -4.09 -28.87 -26.54
C CYS A 251 -4.37 -29.04 -28.02
#